data_14578b3a83f8e72de7e0cdcc91248f1a
#
_entry.id   14578b3a83f8e72de7e0cdcc91248f1a
#
_cell.length_a   1.000
_cell.length_b   1.000
_cell.length_c   1.000
_cell.angle_alpha   90.00
_cell.angle_beta   90.00
_cell.angle_gamma   90.00
#
_symmetry.space_group_name_H-M   'P 1'
#
loop_
_entity.id
_entity.type
_entity.pdbx_description
1 polymer ?
#
loop_
_entity_poly.entity_id
_entity_poly.type
_entity_poly.pdbx_seq_one_letter_code
_entity_poly.pdbx_strand_id
1 'polypeptide(L)'
;ATKIVPTAEYNPFECVKTNISGAMNLVDACIDQGVKSVVALSTDKASSPVNLYGATKLVSDKLFIAGNSYSGAQDTQFAVVRYGNVMGSRGSVIPFFVTQADKNVLPITDTRMTRFMMTVEEGVDLVWHAFEDMVGGEIYVKKIPSMKITDVARAIAPAAKHEIVGILPGEKLHEQMIGLEDAAHTYEYEDHYKILPAIFNWSQDPARINKGKLVQSD
;
A
#
# COMPACT_ATOMS: atom_id res chain seq x y z
N ALA A 1 10.43 -6.07 -3.80
CA ALA A 1 9.18 -6.30 -4.52
C ALA A 1 9.24 -5.64 -5.90
N THR A 2 8.67 -6.30 -6.91
CA THR A 2 8.39 -5.70 -8.22
C THR A 2 7.20 -4.77 -8.05
N LYS A 3 7.37 -3.45 -8.28
CA LYS A 3 6.35 -2.43 -7.97
C LYS A 3 5.81 -1.67 -9.19
N ILE A 4 6.48 -1.76 -10.34
CA ILE A 4 6.10 -1.02 -11.55
C ILE A 4 5.04 -1.84 -12.29
N VAL A 5 3.83 -1.28 -12.45
CA VAL A 5 2.66 -1.98 -13.02
C VAL A 5 2.96 -2.56 -14.40
N PRO A 6 3.44 -1.80 -15.40
CA PRO A 6 3.74 -2.39 -16.71
C PRO A 6 4.82 -3.49 -16.65
N THR A 7 5.85 -3.30 -15.81
CA THR A 7 6.90 -4.32 -15.65
C THR A 7 6.33 -5.63 -15.09
N ALA A 8 5.40 -5.55 -14.15
CA ALA A 8 4.73 -6.73 -13.60
C ALA A 8 3.89 -7.47 -14.65
N GLU A 9 3.11 -6.72 -15.45
CA GLU A 9 2.27 -7.29 -16.51
C GLU A 9 3.10 -8.00 -17.60
N TYR A 10 4.24 -7.43 -18.00
CA TYR A 10 5.13 -8.02 -18.99
C TYR A 10 6.02 -9.16 -18.45
N ASN A 11 6.20 -9.24 -17.12
CA ASN A 11 7.04 -10.25 -16.47
C ASN A 11 6.29 -10.95 -15.31
N PRO A 12 5.16 -11.63 -15.60
CA PRO A 12 4.27 -12.14 -14.55
C PRO A 12 4.92 -13.16 -13.63
N PHE A 13 5.70 -14.09 -14.18
CA PHE A 13 6.39 -15.12 -13.40
C PHE A 13 7.38 -14.52 -12.40
N GLU A 14 8.18 -13.52 -12.83
CA GLU A 14 9.15 -12.87 -11.96
C GLU A 14 8.45 -11.99 -10.90
N CYS A 15 7.32 -11.37 -11.25
CA CYS A 15 6.50 -10.64 -10.30
C CYS A 15 5.95 -11.57 -9.21
N VAL A 16 5.40 -12.73 -9.58
CA VAL A 16 4.88 -13.74 -8.65
C VAL A 16 6.00 -14.27 -7.75
N LYS A 17 7.12 -14.72 -8.33
CA LYS A 17 8.27 -15.23 -7.56
C LYS A 17 8.78 -14.20 -6.56
N THR A 18 8.95 -12.94 -6.99
CA THR A 18 9.49 -11.89 -6.13
C THR A 18 8.50 -11.50 -5.03
N ASN A 19 7.23 -11.25 -5.39
CA ASN A 19 6.28 -10.68 -4.45
C ASN A 19 5.56 -11.72 -3.59
N ILE A 20 5.32 -12.93 -4.11
CA ILE A 20 4.61 -13.99 -3.40
C ILE A 20 5.60 -15.00 -2.81
N SER A 21 6.41 -15.66 -3.63
CA SER A 21 7.39 -16.65 -3.09
C SER A 21 8.40 -15.98 -2.18
N GLY A 22 8.83 -14.74 -2.51
CA GLY A 22 9.69 -13.95 -1.64
C GLY A 22 9.04 -13.61 -0.30
N ALA A 23 7.73 -13.35 -0.25
CA ALA A 23 7.01 -13.14 1.00
C ALA A 23 6.93 -14.43 1.83
N MET A 24 6.63 -15.58 1.21
CA MET A 24 6.65 -16.89 1.87
C MET A 24 8.01 -17.18 2.51
N ASN A 25 9.09 -17.04 1.74
CA ASN A 25 10.45 -17.27 2.22
C ASN A 25 10.82 -16.34 3.39
N LEU A 26 10.34 -15.09 3.38
CA LEU A 26 10.58 -14.14 4.48
C LEU A 26 9.79 -14.55 5.73
N VAL A 27 8.54 -14.96 5.60
CA VAL A 27 7.74 -15.45 6.73
C VAL A 27 8.42 -16.63 7.38
N ASP A 28 8.78 -17.65 6.59
CA ASP A 28 9.47 -18.86 7.07
C ASP A 28 10.79 -18.51 7.77
N ALA A 29 11.64 -17.72 7.10
CA ALA A 29 12.94 -17.33 7.66
C ALA A 29 12.81 -16.52 8.96
N CYS A 30 11.83 -15.61 9.07
CA CYS A 30 11.62 -14.84 10.28
C CYS A 30 11.15 -15.72 11.45
N ILE A 31 10.28 -16.68 11.19
CA ILE A 31 9.82 -17.65 12.21
C ILE A 31 11.01 -18.54 12.63
N ASP A 32 11.74 -19.11 11.68
CA ASP A 32 12.87 -20.02 11.96
C ASP A 32 13.99 -19.34 12.78
N GLN A 33 14.22 -18.04 12.54
CA GLN A 33 15.23 -17.25 13.25
C GLN A 33 14.71 -16.58 14.53
N GLY A 34 13.45 -16.78 14.89
CA GLY A 34 12.84 -16.22 16.10
C GLY A 34 12.78 -14.68 16.08
N VAL A 35 12.58 -14.08 14.91
CA VAL A 35 12.39 -12.62 14.78
C VAL A 35 11.11 -12.23 15.53
N LYS A 36 11.19 -11.24 16.42
CA LYS A 36 10.04 -10.90 17.28
C LYS A 36 8.95 -10.13 16.56
N SER A 37 9.32 -9.15 15.73
CA SER A 37 8.36 -8.28 15.06
C SER A 37 8.78 -8.04 13.61
N VAL A 38 7.83 -8.16 12.69
CA VAL A 38 8.03 -7.97 11.25
C VAL A 38 6.94 -7.05 10.71
N VAL A 39 7.33 -5.96 10.07
CA VAL A 39 6.40 -5.04 9.39
C VAL A 39 6.65 -5.11 7.89
N ALA A 40 5.67 -5.59 7.14
CA ALA A 40 5.74 -5.69 5.70
C ALA A 40 5.18 -4.43 5.02
N LEU A 41 5.87 -3.95 3.97
CA LEU A 41 5.42 -2.79 3.20
C LEU A 41 4.44 -3.22 2.10
N SER A 42 3.27 -2.58 2.04
CA SER A 42 2.23 -2.79 1.04
C SER A 42 1.91 -1.49 0.25
N THR A 43 0.81 -1.46 -0.44
CA THR A 43 0.42 -0.41 -1.38
C THR A 43 -1.10 -0.28 -1.46
N ASP A 44 -1.59 0.92 -1.80
CA ASP A 44 -2.98 1.19 -2.19
C ASP A 44 -3.48 0.27 -3.32
N LYS A 45 -2.59 -0.20 -4.19
CA LYS A 45 -2.93 -1.11 -5.30
C LYS A 45 -3.27 -2.53 -4.87
N ALA A 46 -2.95 -2.91 -3.61
CA ALA A 46 -3.38 -4.17 -3.01
C ALA A 46 -4.87 -4.15 -2.59
N SER A 47 -5.46 -2.96 -2.44
CA SER A 47 -6.89 -2.81 -2.20
C SER A 47 -7.66 -2.91 -3.51
N SER A 48 -8.61 -3.85 -3.62
CA SER A 48 -9.41 -4.10 -4.84
C SER A 48 -8.55 -4.09 -6.13
N PRO A 49 -7.55 -4.99 -6.27
CA PRO A 49 -6.53 -4.92 -7.31
C PRO A 49 -7.12 -5.12 -8.72
N VAL A 50 -6.62 -4.33 -9.68
CA VAL A 50 -6.98 -4.43 -11.11
C VAL A 50 -5.77 -4.77 -11.99
N ASN A 51 -4.61 -5.00 -11.38
CA ASN A 51 -3.37 -5.37 -12.07
C ASN A 51 -2.59 -6.41 -11.27
N LEU A 52 -1.63 -7.06 -11.93
CA LEU A 52 -0.83 -8.15 -11.34
C LEU A 52 -0.01 -7.67 -10.13
N TYR A 53 0.59 -6.47 -10.20
CA TYR A 53 1.32 -5.93 -9.05
C TYR A 53 0.43 -5.85 -7.81
N GLY A 54 -0.75 -5.24 -7.93
CA GLY A 54 -1.70 -5.13 -6.83
C GLY A 54 -2.16 -6.50 -6.34
N ALA A 55 -2.49 -7.43 -7.24
CA ALA A 55 -2.90 -8.79 -6.90
C ALA A 55 -1.80 -9.54 -6.13
N THR A 56 -0.54 -9.48 -6.58
CA THR A 56 0.58 -10.11 -5.87
C THR A 56 0.85 -9.48 -4.50
N LYS A 57 0.63 -8.17 -4.35
CA LYS A 57 0.76 -7.50 -3.07
C LYS A 57 -0.39 -7.84 -2.11
N LEU A 58 -1.61 -7.99 -2.60
CA LEU A 58 -2.73 -8.51 -1.80
C LEU A 58 -2.41 -9.91 -1.25
N VAL A 59 -1.90 -10.81 -2.10
CA VAL A 59 -1.49 -12.15 -1.64
C VAL A 59 -0.37 -12.04 -0.60
N SER A 60 0.65 -11.21 -0.84
CA SER A 60 1.72 -10.95 0.12
C SER A 60 1.19 -10.45 1.47
N ASP A 61 0.25 -9.51 1.48
CA ASP A 61 -0.37 -9.00 2.70
C ASP A 61 -1.05 -10.14 3.49
N LYS A 62 -1.82 -10.99 2.79
CA LYS A 62 -2.49 -12.14 3.42
C LYS A 62 -1.48 -13.17 3.95
N LEU A 63 -0.34 -13.38 3.29
CA LEU A 63 0.72 -14.28 3.76
C LEU A 63 1.37 -13.77 5.05
N PHE A 64 1.74 -12.49 5.13
CA PHE A 64 2.28 -11.91 6.35
C PHE A 64 1.27 -11.96 7.50
N ILE A 65 0.00 -11.64 7.25
CA ILE A 65 -1.05 -11.77 8.27
C ILE A 65 -1.18 -13.21 8.76
N ALA A 66 -1.23 -14.18 7.84
CA ALA A 66 -1.31 -15.60 8.17
C ALA A 66 -0.07 -16.09 8.96
N GLY A 67 1.10 -15.49 8.75
CA GLY A 67 2.33 -15.79 9.47
C GLY A 67 2.18 -15.77 10.98
N ASN A 68 1.29 -14.92 11.52
CA ASN A 68 0.97 -14.90 12.96
C ASN A 68 0.40 -16.23 13.47
N SER A 69 -0.35 -16.95 12.64
CA SER A 69 -0.88 -18.27 13.01
C SER A 69 0.16 -19.39 12.84
N TYR A 70 1.13 -19.20 11.94
CA TYR A 70 2.20 -20.17 11.70
C TYR A 70 3.36 -20.05 12.70
N SER A 71 3.50 -18.89 13.36
CA SER A 71 4.60 -18.64 14.31
C SER A 71 4.57 -19.57 15.55
N GLY A 72 3.39 -20.05 15.94
CA GLY A 72 3.25 -21.00 17.04
C GLY A 72 3.97 -20.54 18.32
N ALA A 73 4.86 -21.39 18.84
CA ALA A 73 5.64 -21.10 20.05
C ALA A 73 6.79 -20.09 19.84
N GLN A 74 7.12 -19.72 18.61
CA GLN A 74 8.19 -18.74 18.31
C GLN A 74 7.79 -17.30 18.63
N ASP A 75 6.49 -17.02 18.74
CA ASP A 75 5.94 -15.72 19.11
C ASP A 75 6.39 -14.57 18.16
N THR A 76 6.59 -14.91 16.88
CA THR A 76 6.87 -13.92 15.82
C THR A 76 5.59 -13.21 15.43
N GLN A 77 5.59 -11.90 15.51
CA GLN A 77 4.46 -11.05 15.14
C GLN A 77 4.68 -10.42 13.76
N PHE A 78 3.64 -10.43 12.93
CA PHE A 78 3.64 -9.83 11.61
C PHE A 78 2.53 -8.79 11.50
N ALA A 79 2.88 -7.61 10.99
CA ALA A 79 1.92 -6.58 10.60
C ALA A 79 2.26 -6.05 9.20
N VAL A 80 1.34 -5.29 8.63
CA VAL A 80 1.47 -4.71 7.30
C VAL A 80 1.24 -3.20 7.39
N VAL A 81 2.00 -2.40 6.64
CA VAL A 81 1.70 -0.99 6.42
C VAL A 81 1.34 -0.77 4.96
N ARG A 82 0.23 -0.07 4.70
CA ARG A 82 -0.27 0.20 3.35
C ARG A 82 -0.04 1.65 2.99
N TYR A 83 0.73 1.88 1.94
CA TYR A 83 1.13 3.18 1.45
C TYR A 83 0.31 3.63 0.24
N GLY A 84 0.20 4.97 0.08
CA GLY A 84 -0.07 5.61 -1.19
C GLY A 84 1.19 5.75 -2.04
N ASN A 85 1.20 6.74 -2.94
CA ASN A 85 2.36 7.06 -3.74
C ASN A 85 3.39 7.84 -2.90
N VAL A 86 4.59 7.30 -2.75
CA VAL A 86 5.69 8.02 -2.09
C VAL A 86 6.27 9.02 -3.08
N MET A 87 6.20 10.32 -2.73
CA MET A 87 6.70 11.42 -3.56
C MET A 87 8.18 11.25 -3.87
N GLY A 88 8.56 11.50 -5.13
CA GLY A 88 9.94 11.38 -5.59
C GLY A 88 10.46 9.94 -5.74
N SER A 89 9.66 8.91 -5.50
CA SER A 89 10.11 7.52 -5.66
C SER A 89 10.44 7.20 -7.12
N ARG A 90 11.46 6.33 -7.32
CA ARG A 90 11.91 5.95 -8.68
C ARG A 90 10.76 5.42 -9.53
N GLY A 91 10.63 5.94 -10.77
CA GLY A 91 9.61 5.55 -11.73
C GLY A 91 8.21 6.08 -11.40
N SER A 92 8.07 7.02 -10.45
CA SER A 92 6.80 7.67 -10.13
C SER A 92 6.57 8.94 -10.96
N VAL A 93 5.34 9.45 -10.90
CA VAL A 93 4.88 10.58 -11.72
C VAL A 93 5.67 11.87 -11.50
N ILE A 94 6.09 12.17 -10.27
CA ILE A 94 6.82 13.40 -9.95
C ILE A 94 8.19 13.44 -10.66
N PRO A 95 9.10 12.46 -10.48
CA PRO A 95 10.34 12.43 -11.25
C PRO A 95 10.11 12.42 -12.77
N PHE A 96 9.09 11.72 -13.25
CA PHE A 96 8.74 11.71 -14.66
C PHE A 96 8.38 13.12 -15.16
N PHE A 97 7.49 13.85 -14.48
CA PHE A 97 7.14 15.21 -14.88
C PHE A 97 8.32 16.18 -14.81
N VAL A 98 9.19 16.04 -13.81
CA VAL A 98 10.42 16.84 -13.72
C VAL A 98 11.29 16.63 -14.96
N THR A 99 11.47 15.40 -15.45
CA THR A 99 12.26 15.13 -16.67
C THR A 99 11.60 15.63 -17.96
N GLN A 100 10.30 15.93 -17.94
CA GLN A 100 9.55 16.44 -19.08
C GLN A 100 9.29 17.97 -19.01
N ALA A 101 9.62 18.61 -17.90
CA ALA A 101 9.26 20.02 -17.65
C ALA A 101 9.76 20.97 -18.75
N ASP A 102 10.99 20.74 -19.25
CA ASP A 102 11.61 21.57 -20.32
C ASP A 102 10.93 21.44 -21.69
N LYS A 103 10.11 20.40 -21.89
CA LYS A 103 9.41 20.18 -23.16
C LYS A 103 8.15 21.02 -23.31
N ASN A 104 7.76 21.79 -22.30
CA ASN A 104 6.53 22.60 -22.24
C ASN A 104 5.22 21.81 -22.47
N VAL A 105 5.28 20.48 -22.47
CA VAL A 105 4.12 19.57 -22.60
C VAL A 105 4.29 18.44 -21.62
N LEU A 106 3.26 18.21 -20.78
CA LEU A 106 3.22 17.08 -19.86
C LEU A 106 2.12 16.10 -20.29
N PRO A 107 2.45 14.81 -20.48
CA PRO A 107 1.44 13.79 -20.75
C PRO A 107 0.64 13.51 -19.47
N ILE A 108 -0.69 13.64 -19.56
CA ILE A 108 -1.64 13.40 -18.49
C ILE A 108 -2.52 12.21 -18.87
N THR A 109 -2.58 11.21 -18.04
CA THR A 109 -3.35 10.00 -18.30
C THR A 109 -4.86 10.30 -18.37
N ASP A 110 -5.40 11.01 -17.38
CA ASP A 110 -6.77 11.49 -17.33
C ASP A 110 -6.85 12.71 -16.39
N THR A 111 -7.60 13.74 -16.75
CA THR A 111 -7.72 14.96 -15.94
C THR A 111 -8.43 14.77 -14.59
N ARG A 112 -9.21 13.70 -14.47
CA ARG A 112 -9.94 13.33 -13.24
C ARG A 112 -9.08 12.51 -12.29
N MET A 113 -7.96 11.94 -12.77
CA MET A 113 -7.14 10.98 -12.03
C MET A 113 -6.60 11.57 -10.74
N THR A 114 -6.74 10.81 -9.66
CA THR A 114 -6.20 11.17 -8.36
C THR A 114 -5.26 10.11 -7.82
N ARG A 115 -4.31 10.53 -6.99
CA ARG A 115 -3.40 9.63 -6.27
C ARG A 115 -3.25 10.09 -4.83
N PHE A 116 -3.17 9.15 -3.90
CA PHE A 116 -2.75 9.40 -2.54
C PHE A 116 -1.25 9.67 -2.52
N MET A 117 -0.84 10.82 -2.00
CA MET A 117 0.57 11.24 -1.97
C MET A 117 1.05 11.38 -0.54
N MET A 118 2.26 10.88 -0.28
CA MET A 118 2.91 10.97 1.03
C MET A 118 4.43 11.16 0.87
N THR A 119 5.08 11.66 1.91
CA THR A 119 6.54 11.75 1.95
C THR A 119 7.17 10.44 2.39
N VAL A 120 8.49 10.32 2.24
CA VAL A 120 9.26 9.17 2.75
C VAL A 120 9.20 9.14 4.27
N GLU A 121 9.33 10.31 4.90
CA GLU A 121 9.30 10.50 6.36
C GLU A 121 7.98 10.00 6.95
N GLU A 122 6.85 10.41 6.38
CA GLU A 122 5.53 9.91 6.78
C GLU A 122 5.40 8.39 6.67
N GLY A 123 6.05 7.80 5.65
CA GLY A 123 6.10 6.35 5.48
C GLY A 123 6.92 5.67 6.57
N VAL A 124 8.08 6.23 6.91
CA VAL A 124 8.95 5.74 7.99
C VAL A 124 8.24 5.84 9.34
N ASP A 125 7.60 6.96 9.62
CA ASP A 125 6.83 7.17 10.87
C ASP A 125 5.72 6.12 11.02
N LEU A 126 5.00 5.79 9.94
CA LEU A 126 3.98 4.75 9.98
C LEU A 126 4.57 3.36 10.28
N VAL A 127 5.77 3.06 9.78
CA VAL A 127 6.47 1.79 10.10
C VAL A 127 6.84 1.73 11.57
N TRP A 128 7.41 2.81 12.13
CA TRP A 128 7.75 2.87 13.55
C TRP A 128 6.50 2.76 14.42
N HIS A 129 5.43 3.49 14.08
CA HIS A 129 4.15 3.37 14.76
C HIS A 129 3.63 1.91 14.75
N ALA A 130 3.72 1.21 13.61
CA ALA A 130 3.32 -0.18 13.51
C ALA A 130 4.15 -1.09 14.44
N PHE A 131 5.46 -0.89 14.54
CA PHE A 131 6.31 -1.65 15.47
C PHE A 131 5.97 -1.43 16.94
N GLU A 132 5.54 -0.23 17.30
CA GLU A 132 5.19 0.12 18.69
C GLU A 132 3.78 -0.35 19.10
N ASP A 133 2.85 -0.44 18.15
CA ASP A 133 1.43 -0.70 18.44
C ASP A 133 0.98 -2.14 18.08
N MET A 134 1.74 -2.85 17.21
CA MET A 134 1.30 -4.15 16.69
C MET A 134 1.18 -5.24 17.77
N VAL A 135 0.12 -6.02 17.67
CA VAL A 135 -0.10 -7.27 18.40
C VAL A 135 -0.01 -8.48 17.45
N GLY A 136 -0.05 -8.21 16.15
CA GLY A 136 0.04 -9.17 15.05
C GLY A 136 -1.24 -9.30 14.24
N GLY A 137 -1.13 -9.18 12.93
CA GLY A 137 -2.22 -9.29 11.97
C GLY A 137 -2.82 -7.96 11.49
N GLU A 138 -2.41 -6.84 12.04
CA GLU A 138 -2.90 -5.52 11.65
C GLU A 138 -2.37 -5.09 10.28
N ILE A 139 -3.23 -4.36 9.52
CA ILE A 139 -2.80 -3.55 8.36
C ILE A 139 -2.99 -2.08 8.73
N TYR A 140 -1.90 -1.36 8.89
CA TYR A 140 -1.91 0.07 9.19
C TYR A 140 -2.04 0.88 7.91
N VAL A 141 -2.94 1.84 7.89
CA VAL A 141 -3.22 2.72 6.74
C VAL A 141 -3.19 4.16 7.24
N LYS A 142 -2.20 4.95 6.80
CA LYS A 142 -2.12 6.36 7.20
C LYS A 142 -3.22 7.18 6.53
N LYS A 143 -3.76 8.16 7.23
CA LYS A 143 -4.62 9.20 6.64
C LYS A 143 -3.76 10.17 5.86
N ILE A 144 -3.81 10.07 4.53
CA ILE A 144 -3.00 10.87 3.61
C ILE A 144 -3.89 11.56 2.56
N PRO A 145 -3.49 12.75 2.07
CA PRO A 145 -4.28 13.49 1.10
C PRO A 145 -4.31 12.80 -0.26
N SER A 146 -5.43 12.97 -0.96
CA SER A 146 -5.58 12.61 -2.38
C SER A 146 -5.40 13.85 -3.25
N MET A 147 -4.52 13.79 -4.25
CA MET A 147 -4.20 14.90 -5.14
C MET A 147 -4.58 14.56 -6.57
N LYS A 148 -5.09 15.54 -7.34
CA LYS A 148 -5.25 15.41 -8.78
C LYS A 148 -3.90 15.40 -9.46
N ILE A 149 -3.71 14.52 -10.43
CA ILE A 149 -2.47 14.47 -11.23
C ILE A 149 -2.23 15.79 -11.98
N THR A 150 -3.30 16.45 -12.40
CA THR A 150 -3.21 17.78 -13.03
C THR A 150 -2.66 18.86 -12.10
N ASP A 151 -2.93 18.80 -10.80
CA ASP A 151 -2.41 19.77 -9.85
C ASP A 151 -0.92 19.49 -9.53
N VAL A 152 -0.54 18.22 -9.46
CA VAL A 152 0.88 17.81 -9.38
C VAL A 152 1.65 18.31 -10.63
N ALA A 153 1.08 18.16 -11.83
CA ALA A 153 1.68 18.64 -13.07
C ALA A 153 1.86 20.16 -13.06
N ARG A 154 0.85 20.93 -12.62
CA ARG A 154 0.93 22.40 -12.51
C ARG A 154 1.96 22.85 -11.48
N ALA A 155 2.09 22.15 -10.37
CA ALA A 155 3.07 22.48 -9.35
C ALA A 155 4.52 22.33 -9.86
N ILE A 156 4.77 21.34 -10.76
CA ILE A 156 6.10 21.08 -11.31
C ILE A 156 6.41 21.98 -12.49
N ALA A 157 5.46 22.15 -13.42
CA ALA A 157 5.63 22.92 -14.65
C ALA A 157 4.38 23.78 -14.94
N PRO A 158 4.23 24.94 -14.27
CA PRO A 158 3.01 25.76 -14.32
C PRO A 158 2.63 26.23 -15.74
N ALA A 159 3.63 26.42 -16.62
CA ALA A 159 3.44 26.89 -18.00
C ALA A 159 3.24 25.76 -19.01
N ALA A 160 3.44 24.49 -18.62
CA ALA A 160 3.36 23.36 -19.55
C ALA A 160 1.91 23.07 -19.96
N LYS A 161 1.71 22.74 -21.22
CA LYS A 161 0.42 22.25 -21.72
C LYS A 161 0.21 20.81 -21.29
N HIS A 162 -1.01 20.45 -20.96
CA HIS A 162 -1.40 19.07 -20.64
C HIS A 162 -1.86 18.36 -21.92
N GLU A 163 -1.20 17.28 -22.30
CA GLU A 163 -1.61 16.38 -23.36
C GLU A 163 -2.24 15.13 -22.78
N ILE A 164 -3.49 14.85 -23.13
CA ILE A 164 -4.21 13.69 -22.62
C ILE A 164 -3.82 12.46 -23.43
N VAL A 165 -3.17 11.49 -22.76
CA VAL A 165 -2.64 10.27 -23.40
C VAL A 165 -3.54 9.04 -23.20
N GLY A 166 -4.54 9.12 -22.32
CA GLY A 166 -5.44 8.01 -21.98
C GLY A 166 -4.94 7.15 -20.83
N ILE A 167 -5.87 6.41 -20.21
CA ILE A 167 -5.60 5.49 -19.09
C ILE A 167 -4.86 4.26 -19.63
N LEU A 168 -3.74 3.91 -19.00
CA LEU A 168 -2.96 2.73 -19.36
C LEU A 168 -3.60 1.45 -18.78
N PRO A 169 -3.40 0.28 -19.43
CA PRO A 169 -3.86 -0.99 -18.89
C PRO A 169 -3.36 -1.22 -17.45
N GLY A 170 -4.25 -1.64 -16.57
CA GLY A 170 -3.93 -1.87 -15.17
C GLY A 170 -3.90 -0.63 -14.28
N GLU A 171 -4.23 0.56 -14.81
CA GLU A 171 -4.37 1.78 -14.00
C GLU A 171 -5.81 2.02 -13.59
N LYS A 172 -6.00 2.48 -12.34
CA LYS A 172 -7.26 2.99 -11.83
C LYS A 172 -7.34 4.50 -12.01
N LEU A 173 -8.55 5.02 -12.23
CA LEU A 173 -8.79 6.46 -12.18
C LEU A 173 -8.53 7.01 -10.78
N HIS A 174 -9.07 6.34 -9.77
CA HIS A 174 -8.86 6.62 -8.35
C HIS A 174 -8.37 5.37 -7.66
N GLU A 175 -7.34 5.50 -6.82
CA GLU A 175 -6.89 4.41 -5.95
C GLU A 175 -7.73 4.37 -4.67
N GLN A 176 -7.67 3.24 -3.98
CA GLN A 176 -8.40 2.96 -2.76
C GLN A 176 -7.43 2.48 -1.68
N MET A 177 -7.43 3.10 -0.51
CA MET A 177 -6.57 2.65 0.60
C MET A 177 -7.22 1.51 1.39
N ILE A 178 -8.55 1.54 1.51
CA ILE A 178 -9.37 0.56 2.23
C ILE A 178 -10.48 0.11 1.29
N GLY A 179 -10.56 -1.19 1.01
CA GLY A 179 -11.63 -1.78 0.19
C GLY A 179 -12.95 -1.83 0.94
N LEU A 180 -14.05 -1.93 0.22
CA LEU A 180 -15.39 -2.06 0.80
C LEU A 180 -15.48 -3.29 1.73
N GLU A 181 -14.85 -4.39 1.31
CA GLU A 181 -14.81 -5.64 2.08
C GLU A 181 -13.98 -5.52 3.35
N ASP A 182 -12.98 -4.62 3.38
CA ASP A 182 -12.15 -4.36 4.55
C ASP A 182 -12.85 -3.42 5.55
N ALA A 183 -13.81 -2.60 5.12
CA ALA A 183 -14.43 -1.54 5.91
C ALA A 183 -15.08 -2.07 7.21
N ALA A 184 -15.78 -3.21 7.14
CA ALA A 184 -16.43 -3.85 8.29
C ALA A 184 -15.44 -4.31 9.40
N HIS A 185 -14.15 -4.36 9.09
CA HIS A 185 -13.07 -4.76 9.99
C HIS A 185 -12.04 -3.65 10.20
N THR A 186 -12.38 -2.42 9.81
CA THR A 186 -11.49 -1.25 9.88
C THR A 186 -11.85 -0.38 11.06
N TYR A 187 -10.83 0.01 11.82
CA TYR A 187 -10.95 0.91 12.94
C TYR A 187 -10.20 2.21 12.66
N GLU A 188 -10.85 3.33 12.98
CA GLU A 188 -10.33 4.68 12.82
C GLU A 188 -9.66 5.17 14.09
N TYR A 189 -8.49 5.80 13.93
CA TYR A 189 -7.72 6.52 14.94
C TYR A 189 -7.49 7.96 14.46
N GLU A 190 -6.77 8.76 15.23
CA GLU A 190 -6.55 10.19 14.93
C GLU A 190 -5.88 10.39 13.56
N ASP A 191 -4.76 9.71 13.28
CA ASP A 191 -3.91 9.90 12.10
C ASP A 191 -3.82 8.68 11.15
N HIS A 192 -4.45 7.56 11.53
CA HIS A 192 -4.41 6.32 10.74
C HIS A 192 -5.70 5.51 10.89
N TYR A 193 -5.76 4.43 10.12
CA TYR A 193 -6.72 3.33 10.26
C TYR A 193 -5.97 2.02 10.51
N LYS A 194 -6.62 1.09 11.22
CA LYS A 194 -6.20 -0.32 11.29
C LYS A 194 -7.27 -1.20 10.66
N ILE A 195 -6.88 -2.02 9.68
CA ILE A 195 -7.70 -3.10 9.17
C ILE A 195 -7.29 -4.35 9.93
N LEU A 196 -8.24 -4.99 10.61
CA LEU A 196 -8.01 -6.20 11.38
C LEU A 196 -8.51 -7.42 10.60
N PRO A 197 -7.80 -8.55 10.61
CA PRO A 197 -8.25 -9.75 9.91
C PRO A 197 -9.52 -10.32 10.54
N ALA A 198 -10.48 -10.72 9.69
CA ALA A 198 -11.72 -11.38 10.15
C ALA A 198 -11.49 -12.82 10.62
N ILE A 199 -10.31 -13.42 10.32
CA ILE A 199 -9.96 -14.76 10.76
C ILE A 199 -9.74 -14.79 12.27
N PHE A 200 -10.11 -15.91 12.93
CA PHE A 200 -9.94 -16.12 14.37
C PHE A 200 -10.59 -15.06 15.27
N ASN A 201 -11.58 -14.31 14.78
CA ASN A 201 -12.22 -13.18 15.47
C ASN A 201 -11.24 -12.05 15.88
N TRP A 202 -10.07 -11.94 15.25
CA TRP A 202 -9.08 -10.89 15.56
C TRP A 202 -9.62 -9.48 15.33
N SER A 203 -10.58 -9.31 14.43
CA SER A 203 -11.27 -8.02 14.22
C SER A 203 -12.10 -7.55 15.43
N GLN A 204 -12.37 -8.44 16.41
CA GLN A 204 -13.10 -8.14 17.63
C GLN A 204 -12.20 -8.17 18.88
N ASP A 205 -10.90 -8.39 18.72
CA ASP A 205 -9.95 -8.44 19.82
C ASP A 205 -9.68 -7.03 20.39
N PRO A 206 -10.04 -6.80 21.69
CA PRO A 206 -9.84 -5.48 22.31
C PRO A 206 -8.38 -5.01 22.33
N ALA A 207 -7.40 -5.94 22.41
CA ALA A 207 -5.98 -5.59 22.41
C ALA A 207 -5.55 -5.02 21.05
N ARG A 208 -6.04 -5.60 19.94
CA ARG A 208 -5.77 -5.11 18.56
C ARG A 208 -6.55 -3.83 18.26
N ILE A 209 -7.79 -3.72 18.75
CA ILE A 209 -8.63 -2.53 18.55
C ILE A 209 -8.04 -1.31 19.27
N ASN A 210 -7.58 -1.49 20.50
CA ASN A 210 -6.92 -0.46 21.32
C ASN A 210 -7.58 0.94 21.18
N LYS A 211 -8.86 1.04 21.55
CA LYS A 211 -9.69 2.28 21.50
C LYS A 211 -10.03 2.81 20.10
N GLY A 212 -9.75 2.07 19.04
CA GLY A 212 -10.17 2.44 17.69
C GLY A 212 -11.70 2.50 17.57
N LYS A 213 -12.20 3.38 16.71
CA LYS A 213 -13.61 3.51 16.39
C LYS A 213 -13.90 2.74 15.10
N LEU A 214 -14.85 1.79 15.14
CA LEU A 214 -15.24 1.05 13.93
C LEU A 214 -15.72 2.00 12.83
N VAL A 215 -15.16 1.85 11.64
CA VAL A 215 -15.60 2.58 10.45
C VAL A 215 -16.98 2.04 10.05
N GLN A 216 -17.96 2.94 9.93
CA GLN A 216 -19.29 2.57 9.42
C GLN A 216 -19.21 2.56 7.90
N SER A 217 -19.62 1.46 7.29
CA SER A 217 -19.91 1.42 5.86
C SER A 217 -21.31 1.98 5.66
N ASP A 218 -21.41 3.25 5.28
CA ASP A 218 -22.67 3.82 4.78
C ASP A 218 -22.96 3.32 3.36
#